data_33996df48077043b2f5e8b56ed9f540d
#
_entry.id   33996df48077043b2f5e8b56ed9f540d
#
_cell.length_a   1.000
_cell.length_b   1.000
_cell.length_c   1.000
_cell.angle_alpha   90.00
_cell.angle_beta   90.00
_cell.angle_gamma   90.00
#
_symmetry.space_group_name_H-M   'P 1'
#
loop_
_entity.id
_entity.type
_entity.pdbx_description
1 polymer ?
#
loop_
_entity_poly.entity_id
_entity_poly.type
_entity_poly.pdbx_seq_one_letter_code
_entity_poly.pdbx_strand_id
1 'polypeptide(L)'
;MKMTKKKAAIGVAIIVALVAIWSVMKPAPAEAAEMKVYGSLNYMLSNNENASGVATSKAENNGSSIGVDLTSPLSEGVDGFAKLEVEVDADDSGSSPFDSKLAYAGIDMGDLGVLSAGRQNSVFKGAVTSKTDVFPEYGGSAAQKLFSRDSHTVTYSNSLGAIQFDNLIKVDGTTGKSGVDVYETAATMDVSDSLNIGVAYTDDKVNSVEYMGAGVTFDISDATSIGLNHTIKEVESTKVETTANELVASHTMGATTLSAGYGEIKDGNKYTTVGAEIKLGDSFSLYGAFQQTDVPTGVDTQDAAAGIKFTF
;
A
#
# COMPACT_ATOMS: atom_id res chain seq x y z
N MET A 1 16.63 -31.48 -20.43
CA MET A 1 16.08 -30.77 -19.25
C MET A 1 14.61 -31.15 -19.12
N LYS A 2 14.24 -32.06 -18.19
CA LYS A 2 12.85 -32.49 -18.02
C LYS A 2 12.11 -31.44 -17.19
N MET A 3 11.19 -30.70 -17.82
CA MET A 3 10.24 -29.85 -17.11
C MET A 3 9.43 -30.69 -16.11
N THR A 4 9.41 -30.31 -14.84
CA THR A 4 8.56 -30.97 -13.85
C THR A 4 7.09 -30.70 -14.17
N LYS A 5 6.20 -31.69 -13.93
CA LYS A 5 4.76 -31.59 -14.24
C LYS A 5 4.09 -30.31 -13.65
N LYS A 6 4.57 -29.80 -12.50
CA LYS A 6 4.07 -28.55 -11.90
C LYS A 6 4.44 -27.29 -12.69
N LYS A 7 5.67 -27.20 -13.24
CA LYS A 7 6.08 -26.04 -14.07
C LYS A 7 5.33 -25.99 -15.39
N ALA A 8 5.04 -27.18 -15.97
CA ALA A 8 4.21 -27.28 -17.16
C ALA A 8 2.76 -26.83 -16.89
N ALA A 9 2.19 -27.14 -15.71
CA ALA A 9 0.84 -26.77 -15.36
C ALA A 9 0.63 -25.25 -15.21
N ILE A 10 1.58 -24.54 -14.60
CA ILE A 10 1.53 -23.06 -14.47
C ILE A 10 1.63 -22.40 -15.85
N GLY A 11 2.58 -22.82 -16.68
CA GLY A 11 2.74 -22.30 -18.04
C GLY A 11 1.49 -22.52 -18.90
N VAL A 12 0.87 -23.70 -18.78
CA VAL A 12 -0.38 -24.03 -19.50
C VAL A 12 -1.54 -23.18 -18.99
N ALA A 13 -1.66 -22.96 -17.67
CA ALA A 13 -2.71 -22.13 -17.10
C ALA A 13 -2.62 -20.67 -17.58
N ILE A 14 -1.41 -20.10 -17.64
CA ILE A 14 -1.18 -18.75 -18.18
C ILE A 14 -1.57 -18.68 -19.66
N ILE A 15 -1.14 -19.64 -20.48
CA ILE A 15 -1.48 -19.67 -21.91
C ILE A 15 -2.99 -19.82 -22.11
N VAL A 16 -3.65 -20.68 -21.34
CA VAL A 16 -5.11 -20.86 -21.41
C VAL A 16 -5.83 -19.57 -21.03
N ALA A 17 -5.38 -18.85 -19.99
CA ALA A 17 -5.95 -17.57 -19.60
C ALA A 17 -5.77 -16.53 -20.71
N LEU A 18 -4.58 -16.41 -21.31
CA LEU A 18 -4.31 -15.50 -22.42
C LEU A 18 -5.16 -15.82 -23.67
N VAL A 19 -5.32 -17.12 -24.00
CA VAL A 19 -6.17 -17.56 -25.12
C VAL A 19 -7.65 -17.28 -24.82
N ALA A 20 -8.10 -17.49 -23.61
CA ALA A 20 -9.47 -17.16 -23.21
C ALA A 20 -9.74 -15.65 -23.32
N ILE A 21 -8.84 -14.81 -22.85
CA ILE A 21 -8.90 -13.35 -23.02
C ILE A 21 -8.95 -13.00 -24.50
N TRP A 22 -8.03 -13.52 -25.31
CA TRP A 22 -7.97 -13.25 -26.75
C TRP A 22 -9.25 -13.68 -27.51
N SER A 23 -9.88 -14.78 -27.10
CA SER A 23 -11.07 -15.32 -27.78
C SER A 23 -12.33 -14.48 -27.56
N VAL A 24 -12.38 -13.61 -26.53
CA VAL A 24 -13.51 -12.71 -26.26
C VAL A 24 -13.26 -11.28 -26.71
N MET A 25 -12.02 -10.92 -27.01
CA MET A 25 -11.65 -9.58 -27.47
C MET A 25 -12.02 -9.38 -28.94
N LYS A 26 -12.96 -8.46 -29.21
CA LYS A 26 -13.13 -7.88 -30.55
C LYS A 26 -12.26 -6.63 -30.58
N PRO A 27 -11.35 -6.47 -31.57
CA PRO A 27 -10.54 -5.27 -31.66
C PRO A 27 -11.42 -4.01 -31.64
N ALA A 28 -11.16 -3.09 -30.71
CA ALA A 28 -11.78 -1.77 -30.71
C ALA A 28 -11.25 -0.96 -31.92
N PRO A 29 -12.00 0.03 -32.40
CA PRO A 29 -11.44 1.07 -33.24
C PRO A 29 -10.20 1.65 -32.55
N ALA A 30 -9.18 2.00 -33.34
CA ALA A 30 -7.95 2.58 -32.77
C ALA A 30 -8.25 3.96 -32.18
N GLU A 31 -8.54 4.01 -30.89
CA GLU A 31 -8.62 5.24 -30.11
C GLU A 31 -7.26 5.54 -29.49
N ALA A 32 -6.94 6.84 -29.35
CA ALA A 32 -5.68 7.23 -28.72
C ALA A 32 -5.72 6.86 -27.22
N ALA A 33 -4.62 6.35 -26.72
CA ALA A 33 -4.47 6.10 -25.30
C ALA A 33 -4.57 7.41 -24.51
N GLU A 34 -5.32 7.40 -23.43
CA GLU A 34 -5.35 8.51 -22.48
C GLU A 34 -4.09 8.42 -21.59
N MET A 35 -3.50 9.59 -21.34
CA MET A 35 -2.34 9.73 -20.49
C MET A 35 -2.59 10.81 -19.45
N LYS A 36 -2.43 10.46 -18.17
CA LYS A 36 -2.48 11.39 -17.03
C LYS A 36 -1.13 11.41 -16.34
N VAL A 37 -0.50 12.57 -16.30
CA VAL A 37 0.69 12.82 -15.51
C VAL A 37 0.28 13.36 -14.15
N TYR A 38 0.89 12.87 -13.09
CA TYR A 38 0.65 13.31 -11.72
C TYR A 38 1.94 13.24 -10.91
N GLY A 39 1.95 13.86 -9.75
CA GLY A 39 3.10 13.78 -8.88
C GLY A 39 3.02 14.68 -7.66
N SER A 40 4.05 14.61 -6.85
CA SER A 40 4.24 15.52 -5.73
C SER A 40 5.71 15.80 -5.46
N LEU A 41 5.99 17.01 -5.03
CA LEU A 41 7.25 17.37 -4.37
C LEU A 41 6.95 17.58 -2.89
N ASN A 42 7.61 16.83 -2.04
CA ASN A 42 7.37 16.80 -0.61
C ASN A 42 8.72 16.86 0.13
N TYR A 43 8.95 17.92 0.89
CA TYR A 43 10.19 18.17 1.59
C TYR A 43 9.91 18.56 3.03
N MET A 44 10.69 18.06 3.97
CA MET A 44 10.46 18.29 5.39
C MET A 44 11.75 18.59 6.15
N LEU A 45 11.57 19.20 7.31
CA LEU A 45 12.54 19.23 8.40
C LEU A 45 12.09 18.20 9.43
N SER A 46 12.93 17.23 9.71
CA SER A 46 12.69 16.24 10.74
C SER A 46 13.66 16.41 11.91
N ASN A 47 13.24 15.99 13.09
CA ASN A 47 14.07 15.81 14.28
C ASN A 47 13.72 14.45 14.88
N ASN A 48 14.56 13.47 14.65
CA ASN A 48 14.31 12.08 15.03
C ASN A 48 15.28 11.65 16.11
N GLU A 49 14.77 11.02 17.14
CA GLU A 49 15.53 10.51 18.26
C GLU A 49 15.83 9.01 18.07
N ASN A 50 17.08 8.61 18.21
CA ASN A 50 17.48 7.21 18.10
C ASN A 50 17.30 6.45 19.43
N ALA A 51 17.45 5.13 19.39
CA ALA A 51 17.34 4.24 20.56
C ALA A 51 18.34 4.53 21.69
N SER A 52 19.27 5.47 21.51
CA SER A 52 20.19 5.95 22.54
C SER A 52 19.80 7.31 23.11
N GLY A 53 18.63 7.85 22.70
CA GLY A 53 18.16 9.18 23.11
C GLY A 53 18.91 10.34 22.45
N VAL A 54 19.57 10.10 21.30
CA VAL A 54 20.26 11.15 20.55
C VAL A 54 19.40 11.64 19.41
N ALA A 55 19.02 12.91 19.48
CA ALA A 55 18.24 13.57 18.45
C ALA A 55 19.11 14.01 17.28
N THR A 56 18.59 13.83 16.05
CA THR A 56 19.23 14.27 14.81
C THR A 56 18.22 15.03 13.97
N SER A 57 18.59 16.26 13.58
CA SER A 57 17.75 17.08 12.69
C SER A 57 18.25 16.95 11.26
N LYS A 58 17.30 16.80 10.33
CA LYS A 58 17.55 16.72 8.89
C LYS A 58 16.56 17.58 8.11
N ALA A 59 17.03 18.11 6.97
CA ALA A 59 16.16 18.57 5.89
C ALA A 59 16.16 17.47 4.83
N GLU A 60 15.04 16.85 4.56
CA GLU A 60 15.00 15.63 3.74
C GLU A 60 13.75 15.52 2.87
N ASN A 61 13.88 14.73 1.83
CA ASN A 61 12.77 14.34 0.96
C ASN A 61 11.78 13.46 1.73
N ASN A 62 10.48 13.71 1.54
CA ASN A 62 9.42 12.88 2.12
C ASN A 62 8.56 12.25 1.01
N GLY A 63 9.14 11.33 0.25
CA GLY A 63 8.43 10.54 -0.73
C GLY A 63 7.95 11.33 -1.96
N SER A 64 8.71 12.35 -2.40
CA SER A 64 8.45 13.02 -3.68
C SER A 64 8.35 12.00 -4.81
N SER A 65 7.41 12.19 -5.73
CA SER A 65 7.24 11.25 -6.84
C SER A 65 6.65 11.91 -8.07
N ILE A 66 6.90 11.30 -9.22
CA ILE A 66 6.23 11.58 -10.48
C ILE A 66 5.69 10.29 -11.07
N GLY A 67 4.48 10.32 -11.59
CA GLY A 67 3.82 9.17 -12.17
C GLY A 67 3.07 9.47 -13.45
N VAL A 68 2.78 8.39 -14.18
CA VAL A 68 1.98 8.41 -15.40
C VAL A 68 1.00 7.24 -15.33
N ASP A 69 -0.28 7.57 -15.50
CA ASP A 69 -1.34 6.60 -15.75
C ASP A 69 -1.66 6.59 -17.24
N LEU A 70 -1.74 5.42 -17.82
CA LEU A 70 -2.09 5.18 -19.22
C LEU A 70 -3.31 4.28 -19.27
N THR A 71 -4.29 4.62 -20.10
CA THR A 71 -5.46 3.79 -20.38
C THR A 71 -5.72 3.77 -21.87
N SER A 72 -6.08 2.62 -22.42
CA SER A 72 -6.36 2.44 -23.83
C SER A 72 -7.47 1.42 -24.00
N PRO A 73 -8.56 1.74 -24.70
CA PRO A 73 -9.61 0.77 -25.02
C PRO A 73 -9.04 -0.32 -25.94
N LEU A 74 -9.29 -1.59 -25.57
CA LEU A 74 -8.88 -2.77 -26.31
C LEU A 74 -10.04 -3.40 -27.07
N SER A 75 -11.23 -3.41 -26.47
CA SER A 75 -12.49 -3.83 -27.06
C SER A 75 -13.65 -3.25 -26.26
N GLU A 76 -14.88 -3.48 -26.70
CA GLU A 76 -16.07 -3.02 -25.96
C GLU A 76 -16.06 -3.56 -24.53
N GLY A 77 -16.01 -2.65 -23.54
CA GLY A 77 -15.98 -2.99 -22.12
C GLY A 77 -14.66 -3.60 -21.61
N VAL A 78 -13.58 -3.49 -22.39
CA VAL A 78 -12.25 -3.99 -22.00
C VAL A 78 -11.19 -2.92 -22.26
N ASP A 79 -10.49 -2.51 -21.19
CA ASP A 79 -9.44 -1.52 -21.24
C ASP A 79 -8.06 -2.12 -20.86
N GLY A 80 -7.05 -1.75 -21.63
CA GLY A 80 -5.67 -1.94 -21.21
C GLY A 80 -5.19 -0.74 -20.42
N PHE A 81 -4.42 -0.96 -19.38
CA PHE A 81 -3.84 0.13 -18.61
C PHE A 81 -2.40 -0.14 -18.20
N ALA A 82 -1.67 0.93 -17.92
CA ALA A 82 -0.35 0.85 -17.29
C ALA A 82 -0.16 2.00 -16.31
N LYS A 83 0.57 1.74 -15.24
CA LYS A 83 0.97 2.73 -14.24
C LYS A 83 2.47 2.69 -14.04
N LEU A 84 3.09 3.84 -14.16
CA LEU A 84 4.50 4.04 -13.83
C LEU A 84 4.58 5.18 -12.81
N GLU A 85 5.23 4.94 -11.68
CA GLU A 85 5.54 5.95 -10.68
C GLU A 85 6.97 5.74 -10.18
N VAL A 86 7.74 6.80 -10.23
CA VAL A 86 9.10 6.85 -9.68
C VAL A 86 9.14 7.78 -8.49
N GLU A 87 9.81 7.37 -7.44
CA GLU A 87 10.17 8.22 -6.33
C GLU A 87 11.34 9.10 -6.75
N VAL A 88 11.27 10.38 -6.40
CA VAL A 88 12.31 11.37 -6.68
C VAL A 88 12.99 11.67 -5.36
N ASP A 89 14.26 11.31 -5.26
CA ASP A 89 15.07 11.67 -4.11
C ASP A 89 15.60 13.11 -4.27
N ALA A 90 14.87 14.06 -3.68
CA ALA A 90 15.15 15.49 -3.84
C ALA A 90 16.31 16.00 -2.97
N ASP A 91 16.82 15.18 -2.05
CA ASP A 91 17.95 15.50 -1.17
C ASP A 91 19.22 14.69 -1.50
N ASP A 92 19.14 13.71 -2.42
CA ASP A 92 20.31 12.99 -2.90
C ASP A 92 21.03 13.76 -4.01
N SER A 93 22.30 14.04 -3.75
CA SER A 93 23.26 14.53 -4.76
C SER A 93 24.02 13.40 -5.46
N GLY A 94 23.64 12.14 -5.20
CA GLY A 94 24.32 10.94 -5.67
C GLY A 94 23.89 10.47 -7.07
N SER A 95 24.14 9.22 -7.34
CA SER A 95 24.01 8.64 -8.68
C SER A 95 22.64 8.05 -9.01
N SER A 96 21.70 8.04 -8.08
CA SER A 96 20.39 7.40 -8.25
C SER A 96 19.25 8.26 -7.70
N PRO A 97 18.92 9.39 -8.35
CA PRO A 97 17.87 10.29 -7.87
C PRO A 97 16.45 9.75 -8.10
N PHE A 98 16.31 8.56 -8.69
CA PHE A 98 15.02 7.94 -9.01
C PHE A 98 14.99 6.49 -8.56
N ASP A 99 13.94 6.16 -7.78
CA ASP A 99 13.63 4.79 -7.39
C ASP A 99 12.26 4.35 -7.93
N SER A 100 12.16 3.07 -8.32
CA SER A 100 10.89 2.52 -8.80
C SER A 100 9.89 2.39 -7.64
N LYS A 101 8.78 3.13 -7.72
CA LYS A 101 7.69 3.07 -6.74
C LYS A 101 6.58 2.14 -7.20
N LEU A 102 6.02 2.37 -8.39
CA LEU A 102 5.06 1.50 -9.05
C LEU A 102 5.47 1.32 -10.52
N ALA A 103 5.31 0.11 -11.05
CA ALA A 103 5.57 -0.20 -12.46
C ALA A 103 4.80 -1.46 -12.83
N TYR A 104 3.56 -1.33 -13.30
CA TYR A 104 2.71 -2.45 -13.66
C TYR A 104 1.80 -2.12 -14.83
N ALA A 105 1.33 -3.15 -15.51
CA ALA A 105 0.33 -3.06 -16.55
C ALA A 105 -0.74 -4.12 -16.34
N GLY A 106 -1.92 -3.89 -16.91
CA GLY A 106 -3.04 -4.78 -16.72
C GLY A 106 -4.13 -4.62 -17.76
N ILE A 107 -5.17 -5.41 -17.56
CA ILE A 107 -6.40 -5.41 -18.36
C ILE A 107 -7.57 -5.34 -17.39
N ASP A 108 -8.43 -4.35 -17.60
CA ASP A 108 -9.75 -4.26 -16.99
C ASP A 108 -10.75 -4.92 -17.94
N MET A 109 -11.41 -5.96 -17.47
CA MET A 109 -12.36 -6.77 -18.25
C MET A 109 -13.81 -6.53 -17.80
N GLY A 110 -14.07 -5.38 -17.17
CA GLY A 110 -15.38 -5.03 -16.61
C GLY A 110 -15.84 -6.04 -15.56
N ASP A 111 -17.01 -6.64 -15.75
CA ASP A 111 -17.60 -7.62 -14.81
C ASP A 111 -16.72 -8.87 -14.58
N LEU A 112 -15.78 -9.13 -15.45
CA LEU A 112 -14.83 -10.24 -15.30
C LEU A 112 -13.63 -9.88 -14.41
N GLY A 113 -13.53 -8.63 -13.96
CA GLY A 113 -12.50 -8.14 -13.06
C GLY A 113 -11.25 -7.64 -13.77
N VAL A 114 -10.26 -7.30 -12.96
CA VAL A 114 -9.00 -6.65 -13.36
C VAL A 114 -7.84 -7.59 -13.12
N LEU A 115 -7.01 -7.79 -14.13
CA LEU A 115 -5.75 -8.55 -14.03
C LEU A 115 -4.58 -7.60 -14.27
N SER A 116 -3.61 -7.56 -13.37
CA SER A 116 -2.40 -6.75 -13.52
C SER A 116 -1.14 -7.50 -13.13
N ALA A 117 0.01 -7.05 -13.65
CA ALA A 117 1.31 -7.63 -13.33
C ALA A 117 2.40 -6.57 -13.29
N GLY A 118 3.33 -6.72 -12.35
CA GLY A 118 4.49 -5.84 -12.18
C GLY A 118 4.78 -5.48 -10.73
N ARG A 119 5.35 -4.29 -10.51
CA ARG A 119 5.57 -3.74 -9.18
C ARG A 119 4.35 -2.93 -8.76
N GLN A 120 3.60 -3.42 -7.78
CA GLN A 120 2.33 -2.83 -7.36
C GLN A 120 2.12 -2.95 -5.84
N ASN A 121 1.08 -2.29 -5.34
CA ASN A 121 0.76 -2.31 -3.92
C ASN A 121 0.30 -3.70 -3.47
N SER A 122 0.57 -4.01 -2.22
CA SER A 122 0.02 -5.16 -1.50
C SER A 122 -1.50 -5.02 -1.35
N VAL A 123 -2.22 -6.10 -1.59
CA VAL A 123 -3.67 -6.14 -1.34
C VAL A 123 -3.96 -6.14 0.16
N PHE A 124 -3.07 -6.70 0.98
CA PHE A 124 -3.13 -6.60 2.44
C PHE A 124 -3.07 -5.14 2.91
N LYS A 125 -2.12 -4.35 2.34
CA LYS A 125 -2.05 -2.91 2.63
C LYS A 125 -3.37 -2.22 2.29
N GLY A 126 -3.90 -2.45 1.10
CA GLY A 126 -5.13 -1.82 0.64
C GLY A 126 -6.34 -2.10 1.55
N ALA A 127 -6.51 -3.34 1.97
CA ALA A 127 -7.65 -3.75 2.78
C ALA A 127 -7.53 -3.38 4.27
N VAL A 128 -6.33 -3.41 4.85
CA VAL A 128 -6.13 -3.37 6.30
C VAL A 128 -5.33 -2.16 6.74
N THR A 129 -4.05 -2.06 6.35
CA THR A 129 -3.17 -1.05 6.99
C THR A 129 -3.40 0.36 6.47
N SER A 130 -4.01 0.54 5.29
CA SER A 130 -4.43 1.84 4.79
C SER A 130 -5.53 2.51 5.62
N LYS A 131 -6.26 1.76 6.45
CA LYS A 131 -7.33 2.29 7.30
C LYS A 131 -6.81 3.23 8.40
N THR A 132 -5.54 3.12 8.74
CA THR A 132 -4.87 3.94 9.76
C THR A 132 -3.76 4.83 9.20
N ASP A 133 -3.56 4.86 7.88
CA ASP A 133 -2.54 5.64 7.18
C ASP A 133 -3.06 7.08 6.92
N VAL A 134 -3.18 7.89 7.99
CA VAL A 134 -3.80 9.23 7.95
C VAL A 134 -2.81 10.36 8.23
N PHE A 135 -1.59 10.06 8.62
CA PHE A 135 -0.61 11.06 8.98
C PHE A 135 0.27 11.45 7.77
N PRO A 136 0.64 12.72 7.65
CA PRO A 136 1.58 13.15 6.60
C PRO A 136 2.99 12.60 6.84
N GLU A 137 3.33 12.32 8.10
CA GLU A 137 4.57 11.70 8.54
C GLU A 137 4.33 10.94 9.85
N TYR A 138 5.09 9.90 10.09
CA TYR A 138 4.96 8.97 11.22
C TYR A 138 3.63 8.20 11.23
N GLY A 139 3.34 7.51 12.34
CA GLY A 139 2.17 6.64 12.45
C GLY A 139 2.30 5.35 11.64
N GLY A 140 1.33 4.45 11.73
CA GLY A 140 1.25 3.21 10.93
C GLY A 140 2.39 2.21 11.14
N SER A 141 3.17 2.36 12.20
CA SER A 141 4.40 1.58 12.43
C SER A 141 4.19 0.29 13.23
N ALA A 142 3.04 0.12 13.88
CA ALA A 142 2.74 -1.10 14.63
C ALA A 142 2.23 -2.23 13.75
N ALA A 143 1.44 -1.91 12.72
CA ALA A 143 0.75 -2.90 11.91
C ALA A 143 1.68 -3.93 11.28
N GLN A 144 1.39 -5.20 11.52
CA GLN A 144 2.15 -6.33 11.00
C GLN A 144 1.72 -6.61 9.54
N LYS A 145 2.64 -6.46 8.61
CA LYS A 145 2.47 -6.74 7.18
C LYS A 145 3.79 -7.20 6.59
N LEU A 146 3.75 -7.95 5.49
CA LEU A 146 4.97 -8.39 4.82
C LEU A 146 5.63 -7.24 4.06
N PHE A 147 4.86 -6.55 3.23
CA PHE A 147 5.32 -5.41 2.43
C PHE A 147 4.17 -4.43 2.15
N SER A 148 4.51 -3.20 1.78
CA SER A 148 3.52 -2.21 1.31
C SER A 148 3.33 -2.28 -0.21
N ARG A 149 4.39 -2.64 -0.93
CA ARG A 149 4.45 -2.86 -2.39
C ARG A 149 5.59 -3.80 -2.72
N ASP A 150 5.45 -4.59 -3.78
CA ASP A 150 6.52 -5.49 -4.22
C ASP A 150 6.52 -5.69 -5.73
N SER A 151 7.66 -6.18 -6.25
CA SER A 151 7.88 -6.57 -7.65
C SER A 151 7.54 -8.04 -7.88
N HIS A 152 7.50 -8.45 -9.15
CA HIS A 152 7.21 -9.84 -9.56
C HIS A 152 5.83 -10.33 -9.12
N THR A 153 4.87 -9.41 -9.01
CA THR A 153 3.51 -9.72 -8.58
C THR A 153 2.53 -9.79 -9.75
N VAL A 154 1.53 -10.61 -9.59
CA VAL A 154 0.33 -10.67 -10.43
C VAL A 154 -0.86 -10.53 -9.50
N THR A 155 -1.74 -9.59 -9.80
CA THR A 155 -2.95 -9.32 -9.00
C THR A 155 -4.18 -9.53 -9.85
N TYR A 156 -5.19 -10.18 -9.26
CA TYR A 156 -6.54 -10.25 -9.80
C TYR A 156 -7.52 -9.66 -8.79
N SER A 157 -8.34 -8.75 -9.27
CA SER A 157 -9.36 -8.03 -8.49
C SER A 157 -10.71 -8.20 -9.13
N ASN A 158 -11.75 -8.46 -8.34
CA ASN A 158 -13.13 -8.50 -8.81
C ASN A 158 -14.10 -8.14 -7.69
N SER A 159 -15.29 -7.68 -8.06
CA SER A 159 -16.38 -7.36 -7.13
C SER A 159 -17.52 -8.35 -7.26
N LEU A 160 -18.04 -8.79 -6.11
CA LEU A 160 -19.25 -9.57 -6.02
C LEU A 160 -20.27 -8.83 -5.14
N GLY A 161 -21.17 -8.12 -5.79
CA GLY A 161 -22.07 -7.19 -5.11
C GLY A 161 -21.27 -6.06 -4.43
N ALA A 162 -21.45 -5.89 -3.12
CA ALA A 162 -20.75 -4.87 -2.34
C ALA A 162 -19.34 -5.30 -1.87
N ILE A 163 -18.92 -6.53 -2.16
CA ILE A 163 -17.64 -7.06 -1.70
C ILE A 163 -16.64 -7.02 -2.84
N GLN A 164 -15.53 -6.34 -2.63
CA GLN A 164 -14.33 -6.37 -3.48
C GLN A 164 -13.41 -7.50 -2.98
N PHE A 165 -12.98 -8.36 -3.88
CA PHE A 165 -11.99 -9.41 -3.65
C PHE A 165 -10.72 -9.12 -4.42
N ASP A 166 -9.58 -9.16 -3.74
CA ASP A 166 -8.27 -8.95 -4.30
C ASP A 166 -7.37 -10.13 -3.97
N ASN A 167 -6.65 -10.63 -4.97
CA ASN A 167 -5.70 -11.71 -4.82
C ASN A 167 -4.39 -11.33 -5.48
N LEU A 168 -3.29 -11.48 -4.77
CA LEU A 168 -1.94 -11.21 -5.27
C LEU A 168 -1.08 -12.45 -5.09
N ILE A 169 -0.32 -12.77 -6.13
CA ILE A 169 0.76 -13.75 -6.05
C ILE A 169 2.09 -13.08 -6.39
N LYS A 170 3.15 -13.44 -5.67
CA LYS A 170 4.53 -13.10 -6.02
C LYS A 170 5.25 -14.34 -6.51
N VAL A 171 5.96 -14.19 -7.64
CA VAL A 171 6.75 -15.24 -8.26
C VAL A 171 8.10 -14.64 -8.67
N ASP A 172 9.10 -14.65 -7.80
CA ASP A 172 10.42 -14.07 -8.09
C ASP A 172 11.52 -15.10 -8.32
N GLY A 173 11.16 -16.37 -8.24
CA GLY A 173 12.10 -17.46 -8.55
C GLY A 173 13.13 -17.71 -7.46
N THR A 174 12.78 -17.48 -6.20
CA THR A 174 13.66 -17.74 -5.06
C THR A 174 14.26 -19.15 -5.12
N THR A 175 15.55 -19.24 -4.90
CA THR A 175 16.30 -20.50 -4.99
C THR A 175 15.72 -21.60 -4.11
N GLY A 176 15.47 -22.77 -4.70
CA GLY A 176 14.89 -23.93 -4.01
C GLY A 176 13.38 -23.91 -3.87
N LYS A 177 12.71 -22.82 -4.24
CA LYS A 177 11.26 -22.74 -4.32
C LYS A 177 10.82 -22.77 -5.78
N SER A 178 9.72 -23.43 -6.07
CA SER A 178 9.12 -23.47 -7.40
C SER A 178 7.65 -23.14 -7.28
N GLY A 179 7.19 -22.12 -7.98
CA GLY A 179 5.81 -21.68 -7.97
C GLY A 179 5.65 -20.32 -7.28
N VAL A 180 4.62 -20.20 -6.48
CA VAL A 180 4.28 -18.97 -5.77
C VAL A 180 5.14 -18.81 -4.52
N ASP A 181 5.83 -17.69 -4.40
CA ASP A 181 6.68 -17.34 -3.24
C ASP A 181 5.86 -16.68 -2.14
N VAL A 182 4.92 -15.81 -2.51
CA VAL A 182 3.96 -15.17 -1.60
C VAL A 182 2.57 -15.22 -2.20
N TYR A 183 1.59 -15.45 -1.37
CA TYR A 183 0.17 -15.34 -1.69
C TYR A 183 -0.49 -14.35 -0.75
N GLU A 184 -1.22 -13.38 -1.29
CA GLU A 184 -2.09 -12.50 -0.52
C GLU A 184 -3.53 -12.62 -1.02
N THR A 185 -4.47 -12.56 -0.10
CA THR A 185 -5.90 -12.39 -0.42
C THR A 185 -6.50 -11.35 0.50
N ALA A 186 -7.41 -10.56 -0.04
CA ALA A 186 -8.12 -9.54 0.72
C ALA A 186 -9.58 -9.48 0.28
N ALA A 187 -10.44 -9.04 1.20
CA ALA A 187 -11.80 -8.66 0.91
C ALA A 187 -12.12 -7.34 1.61
N THR A 188 -12.74 -6.42 0.88
CA THR A 188 -13.22 -5.14 1.40
C THR A 188 -14.69 -4.97 1.09
N MET A 189 -15.41 -4.28 1.96
CA MET A 189 -16.84 -4.02 1.78
C MET A 189 -17.20 -2.64 2.33
N ASP A 190 -17.91 -1.86 1.51
CA ASP A 190 -18.66 -0.69 1.99
C ASP A 190 -19.98 -1.19 2.57
N VAL A 191 -20.05 -1.26 3.91
CA VAL A 191 -21.25 -1.68 4.64
C VAL A 191 -22.32 -0.58 4.56
N SER A 192 -21.89 0.66 4.52
CA SER A 192 -22.69 1.86 4.30
C SER A 192 -21.79 2.97 3.75
N ASP A 193 -22.37 4.13 3.39
CA ASP A 193 -21.63 5.31 2.94
C ASP A 193 -20.58 5.81 3.96
N SER A 194 -20.74 5.42 5.24
CA SER A 194 -19.85 5.83 6.33
C SER A 194 -19.00 4.71 6.92
N LEU A 195 -19.18 3.45 6.50
CA LEU A 195 -18.51 2.30 7.11
C LEU A 195 -17.88 1.41 6.04
N ASN A 196 -16.56 1.38 5.98
CA ASN A 196 -15.79 0.45 5.17
C ASN A 196 -15.03 -0.53 6.08
N ILE A 197 -15.09 -1.81 5.75
CA ILE A 197 -14.36 -2.87 6.46
C ILE A 197 -13.49 -3.64 5.47
N GLY A 198 -12.36 -4.16 5.95
CA GLY A 198 -11.44 -4.98 5.17
C GLY A 198 -10.82 -6.08 6.01
N VAL A 199 -10.57 -7.22 5.39
CA VAL A 199 -9.80 -8.33 5.97
C VAL A 199 -8.79 -8.80 4.95
N ALA A 200 -7.64 -9.28 5.42
CA ALA A 200 -6.60 -9.80 4.55
C ALA A 200 -5.78 -10.90 5.20
N TYR A 201 -5.19 -11.72 4.34
CA TYR A 201 -4.27 -12.79 4.71
C TYR A 201 -3.09 -12.80 3.74
N THR A 202 -1.88 -13.02 4.27
CA THR A 202 -0.64 -13.21 3.50
C THR A 202 0.07 -14.47 3.95
N ASP A 203 0.50 -15.30 3.01
CA ASP A 203 1.32 -16.49 3.22
C ASP A 203 2.68 -16.28 2.52
N ASP A 204 3.73 -16.02 3.30
CA ASP A 204 5.11 -15.94 2.85
C ASP A 204 5.76 -17.32 2.95
N LYS A 205 5.69 -18.07 1.87
CA LYS A 205 6.24 -19.44 1.78
C LYS A 205 7.77 -19.49 1.79
N VAL A 206 8.42 -18.37 1.50
CA VAL A 206 9.88 -18.27 1.50
C VAL A 206 10.40 -18.27 2.94
N ASN A 207 9.80 -17.43 3.79
CA ASN A 207 10.21 -17.27 5.17
C ASN A 207 9.37 -18.11 6.16
N SER A 208 8.31 -18.79 5.69
CA SER A 208 7.35 -19.53 6.50
C SER A 208 6.71 -18.64 7.59
N VAL A 209 6.13 -17.53 7.14
CA VAL A 209 5.47 -16.52 7.97
C VAL A 209 4.11 -16.20 7.38
N GLU A 210 3.11 -16.18 8.25
CA GLU A 210 1.74 -15.78 7.88
C GLU A 210 1.40 -14.42 8.50
N TYR A 211 0.57 -13.64 7.78
CA TYR A 211 0.02 -12.39 8.28
C TYR A 211 -1.49 -12.41 8.11
N MET A 212 -2.20 -11.99 9.13
CA MET A 212 -3.66 -11.81 9.11
C MET A 212 -3.98 -10.41 9.59
N GLY A 213 -5.06 -9.83 9.06
CA GLY A 213 -5.47 -8.51 9.49
C GLY A 213 -6.92 -8.22 9.21
N ALA A 214 -7.46 -7.32 10.02
CA ALA A 214 -8.74 -6.67 9.80
C ALA A 214 -8.58 -5.15 9.97
N GLY A 215 -9.28 -4.38 9.16
CA GLY A 215 -9.26 -2.93 9.21
C GLY A 215 -10.67 -2.36 9.02
N VAL A 216 -10.91 -1.21 9.65
CA VAL A 216 -12.19 -0.50 9.60
C VAL A 216 -11.93 0.98 9.44
N THR A 217 -12.69 1.63 8.59
CA THR A 217 -12.84 3.08 8.55
C THR A 217 -14.30 3.43 8.83
N PHE A 218 -14.52 4.35 9.73
CA PHE A 218 -15.85 4.85 10.09
C PHE A 218 -15.89 6.38 10.05
N ASP A 219 -16.69 6.93 9.14
CA ASP A 219 -16.93 8.36 9.02
C ASP A 219 -18.07 8.76 9.93
N ILE A 220 -17.74 9.41 11.05
CA ILE A 220 -18.72 9.93 12.01
C ILE A 220 -19.52 11.08 11.37
N SER A 221 -18.86 11.83 10.50
CA SER A 221 -19.43 12.92 9.71
C SER A 221 -18.53 13.19 8.50
N ASP A 222 -18.96 14.04 7.58
CA ASP A 222 -18.15 14.49 6.41
C ASP A 222 -16.80 15.10 6.83
N ALA A 223 -16.66 15.54 8.06
CA ALA A 223 -15.45 16.16 8.59
C ALA A 223 -14.64 15.25 9.53
N THR A 224 -15.19 14.14 10.01
CA THR A 224 -14.56 13.33 11.07
C THR A 224 -14.58 11.86 10.72
N SER A 225 -13.40 11.24 10.67
CA SER A 225 -13.23 9.81 10.46
C SER A 225 -12.42 9.15 11.58
N ILE A 226 -12.67 7.86 11.79
CA ILE A 226 -11.91 6.98 12.67
C ILE A 226 -11.44 5.79 11.85
N GLY A 227 -10.16 5.43 11.99
CA GLY A 227 -9.55 4.23 11.42
C GLY A 227 -9.08 3.29 12.52
N LEU A 228 -9.26 2.00 12.28
CA LEU A 228 -8.79 0.93 13.16
C LEU A 228 -8.14 -0.16 12.32
N ASN A 229 -7.06 -0.75 12.79
CA ASN A 229 -6.60 -2.04 12.31
C ASN A 229 -6.18 -2.96 13.46
N HIS A 230 -6.29 -4.25 13.19
CA HIS A 230 -5.75 -5.34 14.00
C HIS A 230 -4.98 -6.28 13.10
N THR A 231 -3.73 -6.56 13.43
CA THR A 231 -2.86 -7.40 12.61
C THR A 231 -2.12 -8.44 13.45
N ILE A 232 -1.91 -9.60 12.87
CA ILE A 232 -1.20 -10.72 13.48
C ILE A 232 -0.15 -11.20 12.49
N LYS A 233 1.07 -11.42 12.98
CA LYS A 233 2.15 -12.12 12.28
C LYS A 233 2.42 -13.42 13.03
N GLU A 234 2.38 -14.56 12.35
CA GLU A 234 2.75 -15.86 12.90
C GLU A 234 3.99 -16.43 12.19
N VAL A 235 4.97 -16.88 12.94
CA VAL A 235 6.10 -17.64 12.41
C VAL A 235 5.76 -19.13 12.48
N GLU A 236 5.54 -19.79 11.34
CA GLU A 236 5.01 -21.16 11.26
C GLU A 236 5.83 -22.19 12.05
N SER A 237 7.16 -22.06 12.02
CA SER A 237 8.08 -23.03 12.65
C SER A 237 8.06 -23.02 14.19
N THR A 238 7.77 -21.84 14.78
CA THR A 238 7.79 -21.64 16.23
C THR A 238 6.41 -21.41 16.82
N LYS A 239 5.41 -21.16 15.97
CA LYS A 239 4.05 -20.72 16.34
C LYS A 239 4.05 -19.47 17.24
N VAL A 240 5.10 -18.65 17.11
CA VAL A 240 5.17 -17.36 17.81
C VAL A 240 4.34 -16.35 17.05
N GLU A 241 3.40 -15.74 17.73
CA GLU A 241 2.54 -14.68 17.21
C GLU A 241 3.01 -13.30 17.71
N THR A 242 2.98 -12.32 16.80
CA THR A 242 3.11 -10.90 17.11
C THR A 242 1.81 -10.21 16.71
N THR A 243 1.11 -9.67 17.69
CA THR A 243 -0.16 -8.98 17.49
C THR A 243 0.05 -7.47 17.58
N ALA A 244 -0.60 -6.71 16.73
CA ALA A 244 -0.58 -5.26 16.77
C ALA A 244 -1.96 -4.66 16.53
N ASN A 245 -2.18 -3.49 17.11
CA ASN A 245 -3.40 -2.68 16.96
C ASN A 245 -3.03 -1.24 16.66
N GLU A 246 -3.82 -0.59 15.83
CA GLU A 246 -3.73 0.84 15.59
C GLU A 246 -5.14 1.46 15.60
N LEU A 247 -5.23 2.64 16.17
CA LEU A 247 -6.42 3.49 16.21
C LEU A 247 -6.01 4.89 15.77
N VAL A 248 -6.74 5.46 14.84
CA VAL A 248 -6.55 6.86 14.41
C VAL A 248 -7.88 7.59 14.35
N ALA A 249 -7.82 8.90 14.52
CA ALA A 249 -8.95 9.80 14.27
C ALA A 249 -8.44 11.02 13.50
N SER A 250 -9.26 11.50 12.56
CA SER A 250 -9.00 12.72 11.80
C SER A 250 -10.21 13.63 11.83
N HIS A 251 -9.96 14.93 11.91
CA HIS A 251 -11.00 15.96 11.85
C HIS A 251 -10.58 17.13 10.99
N THR A 252 -11.41 17.48 9.99
CA THR A 252 -11.16 18.57 9.04
C THR A 252 -12.02 19.80 9.41
N MET A 253 -11.35 20.94 9.58
CA MET A 253 -11.95 22.24 9.85
C MET A 253 -11.52 23.23 8.77
N GLY A 254 -12.37 23.44 7.77
CA GLY A 254 -12.03 24.27 6.61
C GLY A 254 -10.83 23.72 5.85
N ALA A 255 -9.72 24.45 5.80
CA ALA A 255 -8.50 24.02 5.12
C ALA A 255 -7.55 23.17 6.01
N THR A 256 -7.88 22.97 7.28
CA THR A 256 -6.99 22.29 8.25
C THR A 256 -7.56 20.93 8.63
N THR A 257 -6.73 19.89 8.51
CA THR A 257 -7.01 18.55 9.04
C THR A 257 -6.11 18.28 10.24
N LEU A 258 -6.68 17.89 11.35
CA LEU A 258 -5.99 17.43 12.55
C LEU A 258 -6.15 15.92 12.67
N SER A 259 -5.07 15.21 12.99
CA SER A 259 -5.08 13.76 13.19
C SER A 259 -4.41 13.39 14.51
N ALA A 260 -4.94 12.36 15.16
CA ALA A 260 -4.35 11.75 16.35
C ALA A 260 -4.43 10.21 16.23
N GLY A 261 -3.42 9.52 16.71
CA GLY A 261 -3.35 8.07 16.61
C GLY A 261 -2.58 7.44 17.75
N TYR A 262 -2.89 6.18 17.97
CA TYR A 262 -2.21 5.28 18.90
C TYR A 262 -1.98 3.95 18.22
N GLY A 263 -0.79 3.40 18.37
CA GLY A 263 -0.46 2.06 17.91
C GLY A 263 0.30 1.28 18.96
N GLU A 264 0.08 -0.02 19.00
CA GLU A 264 0.81 -0.91 19.92
C GLU A 264 1.12 -2.25 19.27
N ILE A 265 2.30 -2.75 19.54
CA ILE A 265 2.66 -4.14 19.35
C ILE A 265 2.55 -4.80 20.72
N LYS A 266 1.79 -5.89 20.83
CA LYS A 266 1.65 -6.62 22.09
C LYS A 266 3.02 -7.05 22.61
N ASP A 267 3.30 -6.70 23.87
CA ASP A 267 4.58 -6.93 24.53
C ASP A 267 5.80 -6.24 23.84
N GLY A 268 5.51 -5.26 22.98
CA GLY A 268 6.48 -4.48 22.22
C GLY A 268 6.25 -2.97 22.33
N ASN A 269 6.72 -2.23 21.33
CA ASN A 269 6.62 -0.77 21.29
C ASN A 269 5.17 -0.31 21.19
N LYS A 270 4.92 0.87 21.79
CA LYS A 270 3.68 1.65 21.65
C LYS A 270 4.04 3.01 21.12
N TYR A 271 3.15 3.61 20.35
CA TYR A 271 3.36 4.98 19.92
C TYR A 271 2.07 5.79 19.98
N THR A 272 2.24 7.08 20.18
CA THR A 272 1.19 8.10 20.04
C THR A 272 1.65 9.11 19.01
N THR A 273 0.81 9.37 18.01
CA THR A 273 1.10 10.34 16.95
C THR A 273 0.03 11.41 16.91
N VAL A 274 0.43 12.67 16.72
CA VAL A 274 -0.45 13.77 16.37
C VAL A 274 0.07 14.45 15.12
N GLY A 275 -0.83 14.91 14.26
CA GLY A 275 -0.50 15.56 13.01
C GLY A 275 -1.47 16.66 12.65
N ALA A 276 -1.01 17.59 11.84
CA ALA A 276 -1.83 18.63 11.24
C ALA A 276 -1.41 18.82 9.78
N GLU A 277 -2.37 19.00 8.89
CA GLU A 277 -2.16 19.43 7.51
C GLU A 277 -3.03 20.64 7.22
N ILE A 278 -2.46 21.66 6.56
CA ILE A 278 -3.14 22.88 6.16
C ILE A 278 -3.03 23.00 4.64
N LYS A 279 -4.15 22.92 3.94
CA LYS A 279 -4.22 23.14 2.47
C LYS A 279 -4.22 24.63 2.18
N LEU A 280 -3.28 25.09 1.36
CA LEU A 280 -3.16 26.49 0.92
C LEU A 280 -3.63 26.65 -0.55
N GLY A 281 -4.59 25.85 -0.96
CA GLY A 281 -5.13 25.74 -2.30
C GLY A 281 -5.20 24.27 -2.73
N ASP A 282 -5.44 24.04 -4.02
CA ASP A 282 -5.66 22.68 -4.54
C ASP A 282 -4.36 21.86 -4.64
N SER A 283 -3.24 22.54 -4.78
CA SER A 283 -1.93 21.90 -5.05
C SER A 283 -0.90 22.02 -3.94
N PHE A 284 -1.12 22.84 -2.92
CA PHE A 284 -0.10 23.13 -1.93
C PHE A 284 -0.60 22.92 -0.51
N SER A 285 0.17 22.20 0.30
CA SER A 285 -0.10 22.04 1.73
C SER A 285 1.17 22.23 2.58
N LEU A 286 0.92 22.63 3.83
CA LEU A 286 1.87 22.61 4.94
C LEU A 286 1.43 21.52 5.89
N TYR A 287 2.39 20.81 6.48
CA TYR A 287 2.07 19.81 7.48
C TYR A 287 3.07 19.80 8.63
N GLY A 288 2.66 19.20 9.73
CA GLY A 288 3.52 18.86 10.86
C GLY A 288 3.02 17.61 11.54
N ALA A 289 3.94 16.84 12.11
CA ALA A 289 3.63 15.65 12.89
C ALA A 289 4.61 15.51 14.06
N PHE A 290 4.11 14.90 15.13
CA PHE A 290 4.89 14.53 16.30
C PHE A 290 4.52 13.11 16.71
N GLN A 291 5.52 12.29 17.01
CA GLN A 291 5.33 10.93 17.52
C GLN A 291 6.16 10.72 18.77
N GLN A 292 5.57 10.15 19.80
CA GLN A 292 6.27 9.56 20.92
C GLN A 292 6.16 8.03 20.82
N THR A 293 7.29 7.36 20.98
CA THR A 293 7.36 5.89 21.01
C THR A 293 7.88 5.43 22.37
N ASP A 294 7.06 4.66 23.07
CA ASP A 294 7.42 4.01 24.34
C ASP A 294 8.01 2.64 24.02
N VAL A 295 9.23 2.38 24.51
CA VAL A 295 9.99 1.16 24.25
C VAL A 295 10.13 0.35 25.54
N PRO A 296 9.53 -0.85 25.68
CA PRO A 296 9.49 -1.61 26.94
C PRO A 296 10.84 -1.90 27.56
N THR A 297 11.88 -2.04 26.76
CA THR A 297 13.25 -2.39 27.20
C THR A 297 14.30 -1.49 26.54
N GLY A 298 14.03 -0.20 26.45
CA GLY A 298 14.91 0.74 25.75
C GLY A 298 14.73 2.17 26.24
N VAL A 299 15.13 3.11 25.41
CA VAL A 299 14.90 4.53 25.59
C VAL A 299 13.67 4.89 24.77
N ASP A 300 12.71 5.56 25.40
CA ASP A 300 11.57 6.16 24.68
C ASP A 300 12.09 7.23 23.72
N THR A 301 11.49 7.32 22.54
CA THR A 301 11.93 8.27 21.52
C THR A 301 10.83 9.27 21.18
N GLN A 302 11.25 10.46 20.75
CA GLN A 302 10.36 11.53 20.30
C GLN A 302 10.82 11.99 18.90
N ASP A 303 9.89 11.97 17.97
CA ASP A 303 10.12 12.32 16.60
C ASP A 303 9.19 13.47 16.19
N ALA A 304 9.71 14.47 15.50
CA ALA A 304 8.95 15.62 15.03
C ALA A 304 9.31 15.95 13.59
N ALA A 305 8.32 16.31 12.78
CA ALA A 305 8.54 16.78 11.43
C ALA A 305 7.62 17.95 11.08
N ALA A 306 8.10 18.81 10.19
CA ALA A 306 7.30 19.84 9.54
C ALA A 306 7.71 19.95 8.08
N GLY A 307 6.74 19.98 7.16
CA GLY A 307 7.02 19.92 5.74
C GLY A 307 6.09 20.74 4.87
N ILE A 308 6.46 20.78 3.61
CA ILE A 308 5.71 21.39 2.51
C ILE A 308 5.48 20.36 1.43
N LYS A 309 4.30 20.36 0.86
CA LYS A 309 3.94 19.44 -0.23
C LYS A 309 3.27 20.21 -1.37
N PHE A 310 3.76 20.01 -2.57
CA PHE A 310 3.14 20.47 -3.81
C PHE A 310 2.70 19.26 -4.61
N THR A 311 1.44 19.23 -5.03
CA THR A 311 0.83 18.12 -5.83
C THR A 311 0.35 18.67 -7.15
N PHE A 312 0.52 17.95 -8.25
CA PHE A 312 0.13 18.34 -9.62
C PHE A 312 -0.44 17.17 -10.42
#